data_ab7d2694262b8b924ee2453cc10bf0ca
#
_entry.id   ab7d2694262b8b924ee2453cc10bf0ca
#
_cell.length_a   1.000
_cell.length_b   1.000
_cell.length_c   1.000
_cell.angle_alpha   90.00
_cell.angle_beta   90.00
_cell.angle_gamma   90.00
#
_symmetry.space_group_name_H-M   'P 1'
#
loop_
_entity.id
_entity.type
_entity.pdbx_description
1 polymer ?
#
loop_
_entity_poly.entity_id
_entity_poly.type
_entity_poly.pdbx_seq_one_letter_code
_entity_poly.pdbx_strand_id
1 'polypeptide(L)'
;VDRWNLCKAILFAAALAVFLAVAPLKAQAPATPPQAQAPAAQPAPAAAPAPAAQTSPSGHPNNAYWTDHDRQLLVDFGGLERFKEANAILTAPKPGENRVVFMGDSITQGWKLDESFPGKPYINRGIGGQTSPQMVVRFRQDVIDLKPKVVVILAGINDIAGNTGPMTLELTEGNIASMAELATANGIRVVLCSVLPAFDFTWAPGLTPAPKVMELNAWIRQYAAEKHHVYVDYYSAMKDERDGLPATLSADGVHPLPAGYAIMTPLAGAGIEKALR
;
A
#
# COMPACT_ATOMS: atom_id res chain seq x y z
N VAL A 1 -23.75 36.24 -40.32
CA VAL A 1 -23.85 35.22 -41.37
C VAL A 1 -23.44 33.90 -40.77
N ASP A 2 -24.44 33.19 -40.39
CA ASP A 2 -24.69 31.82 -40.03
C ASP A 2 -23.73 30.78 -40.55
N ARG A 3 -23.29 29.94 -39.61
CA ARG A 3 -22.94 28.54 -39.88
C ARG A 3 -23.43 27.63 -38.74
N TRP A 4 -24.73 27.54 -38.62
CA TRP A 4 -25.42 26.46 -37.94
C TRP A 4 -26.24 25.72 -38.98
N ASN A 5 -25.94 24.46 -39.21
CA ASN A 5 -26.68 23.40 -39.87
C ASN A 5 -25.79 22.55 -40.73
N LEU A 6 -25.38 21.41 -40.20
CA LEU A 6 -25.27 20.14 -40.93
C LEU A 6 -24.95 18.99 -39.96
N CYS A 7 -25.95 18.31 -39.49
CA CYS A 7 -25.93 16.91 -39.08
C CYS A 7 -27.35 16.43 -38.76
N LYS A 8 -28.08 16.14 -39.81
CA LYS A 8 -29.28 15.29 -39.75
C LYS A 8 -29.15 14.21 -40.82
N ALA A 9 -29.54 13.01 -40.38
CA ALA A 9 -29.91 11.83 -41.16
C ALA A 9 -28.78 10.95 -41.65
N ILE A 10 -28.73 9.75 -41.04
CA ILE A 10 -28.92 8.47 -41.74
C ILE A 10 -29.41 7.46 -40.71
N LEU A 11 -30.71 7.19 -40.66
CA LEU A 11 -31.35 5.99 -40.12
C LEU A 11 -31.30 4.94 -41.23
N PHE A 12 -30.70 3.80 -41.01
CA PHE A 12 -30.95 2.60 -41.79
C PHE A 12 -31.41 1.48 -40.87
N ALA A 13 -32.67 1.09 -41.04
CA ALA A 13 -33.27 -0.09 -40.46
C ALA A 13 -32.76 -1.34 -41.18
N ALA A 14 -32.27 -2.30 -40.43
CA ALA A 14 -32.05 -3.67 -40.91
C ALA A 14 -32.95 -4.61 -40.12
N ALA A 15 -34.05 -5.03 -40.76
CA ALA A 15 -34.91 -6.11 -40.28
C ALA A 15 -34.22 -7.46 -40.48
N LEU A 16 -33.98 -8.22 -39.41
CA LEU A 16 -33.48 -9.57 -39.46
C LEU A 16 -34.63 -10.52 -39.15
N ALA A 17 -35.04 -11.32 -40.16
CA ALA A 17 -36.04 -12.35 -40.06
C ALA A 17 -35.48 -13.55 -39.31
N VAL A 18 -36.13 -13.98 -38.23
CA VAL A 18 -35.84 -15.18 -37.48
C VAL A 18 -36.64 -16.33 -38.10
N PHE A 19 -35.93 -17.28 -38.74
CA PHE A 19 -36.50 -18.57 -39.15
C PHE A 19 -36.44 -19.54 -37.95
N LEU A 20 -37.60 -19.89 -37.41
CA LEU A 20 -37.74 -20.99 -36.45
C LEU A 20 -37.78 -22.31 -37.23
N ALA A 21 -36.73 -23.11 -37.11
CA ALA A 21 -36.70 -24.49 -37.56
C ALA A 21 -37.21 -25.39 -36.43
N VAL A 22 -38.36 -25.99 -36.60
CA VAL A 22 -38.92 -27.00 -35.71
C VAL A 22 -38.34 -28.37 -36.12
N ALA A 23 -37.49 -28.96 -35.21
CA ALA A 23 -36.99 -30.32 -35.41
C ALA A 23 -37.98 -31.34 -34.78
N PRO A 24 -38.19 -32.54 -35.42
CA PRO A 24 -39.13 -33.51 -34.91
C PRO A 24 -38.60 -34.26 -33.66
N LEU A 25 -39.49 -34.41 -32.70
CA LEU A 25 -39.27 -35.17 -31.46
C LEU A 25 -39.14 -36.69 -31.81
N LYS A 26 -37.96 -37.25 -31.56
CA LYS A 26 -37.77 -38.72 -31.58
C LYS A 26 -38.22 -39.29 -30.24
N ALA A 27 -39.15 -40.23 -30.32
CA ALA A 27 -39.61 -41.01 -29.16
C ALA A 27 -38.47 -41.86 -28.58
N GLN A 28 -38.22 -41.72 -27.28
CA GLN A 28 -37.30 -42.55 -26.51
C GLN A 28 -37.96 -43.86 -26.09
N ALA A 29 -37.28 -44.98 -26.30
CA ALA A 29 -37.64 -46.27 -25.79
C ALA A 29 -37.51 -46.36 -24.27
N PRO A 30 -38.31 -47.24 -23.60
CA PRO A 30 -38.30 -47.34 -22.14
C PRO A 30 -36.95 -47.87 -21.59
N ALA A 31 -36.44 -47.22 -20.56
CA ALA A 31 -35.20 -47.63 -19.89
C ALA A 31 -35.37 -48.92 -19.08
N THR A 32 -34.40 -49.79 -19.17
CA THR A 32 -34.25 -51.01 -18.37
C THR A 32 -33.98 -50.66 -16.89
N PRO A 33 -34.56 -51.37 -15.91
CA PRO A 33 -34.32 -51.06 -14.51
C PRO A 33 -32.87 -51.39 -14.10
N PRO A 34 -32.27 -50.60 -13.19
CA PRO A 34 -30.88 -50.78 -12.78
C PRO A 34 -30.72 -52.07 -11.95
N GLN A 35 -29.72 -52.89 -12.31
CA GLN A 35 -29.23 -53.97 -11.48
C GLN A 35 -28.61 -53.44 -10.20
N ALA A 36 -29.00 -54.04 -9.04
CA ALA A 36 -28.40 -53.72 -7.76
C ALA A 36 -26.92 -54.14 -7.73
N GLN A 37 -26.03 -53.16 -7.67
CA GLN A 37 -24.61 -53.39 -7.39
C GLN A 37 -24.40 -53.61 -5.90
N ALA A 38 -23.60 -54.62 -5.54
CA ALA A 38 -23.17 -54.88 -4.17
C ALA A 38 -22.37 -53.68 -3.62
N PRO A 39 -22.47 -53.36 -2.32
CA PRO A 39 -21.77 -52.24 -1.74
C PRO A 39 -20.26 -52.43 -1.87
N ALA A 40 -19.58 -51.48 -2.52
CA ALA A 40 -18.13 -51.41 -2.55
C ALA A 40 -17.61 -51.11 -1.13
N ALA A 41 -16.57 -51.83 -0.72
CA ALA A 41 -15.90 -51.60 0.57
C ALA A 41 -15.47 -50.14 0.69
N GLN A 42 -15.89 -49.47 1.75
CA GLN A 42 -15.46 -48.10 2.05
C GLN A 42 -13.94 -48.08 2.28
N PRO A 43 -13.19 -47.18 1.64
CA PRO A 43 -11.80 -46.98 2.00
C PRO A 43 -11.71 -46.48 3.45
N ALA A 44 -10.70 -46.95 4.16
CA ALA A 44 -10.41 -46.48 5.54
C ALA A 44 -10.37 -44.96 5.58
N PRO A 45 -10.85 -44.30 6.66
CA PRO A 45 -10.83 -42.87 6.77
C PRO A 45 -9.40 -42.39 6.65
N ALA A 46 -9.16 -41.45 5.71
CA ALA A 46 -7.89 -40.79 5.59
C ALA A 46 -7.55 -40.13 6.95
N ALA A 47 -6.30 -40.29 7.40
CA ALA A 47 -5.83 -39.64 8.62
C ALA A 47 -6.23 -38.15 8.60
N ALA A 48 -6.83 -37.69 9.68
CA ALA A 48 -7.20 -36.27 9.81
C ALA A 48 -5.97 -35.38 9.53
N PRO A 49 -6.12 -34.33 8.72
CA PRO A 49 -5.01 -33.41 8.51
C PRO A 49 -4.55 -32.86 9.87
N ALA A 50 -3.24 -32.75 10.05
CA ALA A 50 -2.68 -32.11 11.24
C ALA A 50 -3.39 -30.77 11.45
N PRO A 51 -3.67 -30.37 12.72
CA PRO A 51 -4.35 -29.12 12.98
C PRO A 51 -3.56 -27.99 12.30
N ALA A 52 -4.23 -27.24 11.42
CA ALA A 52 -3.64 -26.05 10.81
C ALA A 52 -3.09 -25.15 11.92
N ALA A 53 -1.88 -24.65 11.75
CA ALA A 53 -1.31 -23.70 12.68
C ALA A 53 -2.35 -22.58 12.90
N GLN A 54 -2.71 -22.32 14.15
CA GLN A 54 -3.70 -21.29 14.47
C GLN A 54 -3.10 -19.95 14.09
N THR A 55 -3.68 -19.32 13.09
CA THR A 55 -3.34 -17.94 12.69
C THR A 55 -4.36 -16.98 13.27
N SER A 56 -3.93 -15.73 13.49
CA SER A 56 -4.82 -14.63 13.84
C SER A 56 -5.80 -14.29 12.68
N PRO A 57 -6.84 -13.46 12.92
CA PRO A 57 -7.73 -13.00 11.86
C PRO A 57 -7.02 -12.33 10.68
N SER A 58 -5.87 -11.69 10.90
CA SER A 58 -5.02 -11.10 9.86
C SER A 58 -4.15 -12.11 9.11
N GLY A 59 -4.15 -13.40 9.53
CA GLY A 59 -3.34 -14.46 8.94
C GLY A 59 -1.93 -14.58 9.53
N HIS A 60 -1.59 -13.78 10.54
CA HIS A 60 -0.30 -13.81 11.21
C HIS A 60 -0.18 -14.93 12.26
N PRO A 61 1.04 -15.32 12.66
CA PRO A 61 1.24 -16.29 13.73
C PRO A 61 0.53 -15.89 15.04
N ASN A 62 -0.11 -16.84 15.69
CA ASN A 62 -0.82 -16.57 16.96
C ASN A 62 0.20 -16.41 18.10
N ASN A 63 0.70 -15.20 18.30
CA ASN A 63 1.56 -14.80 19.40
C ASN A 63 1.08 -13.46 20.01
N ALA A 64 1.63 -13.08 21.17
CA ALA A 64 1.16 -11.90 21.90
C ALA A 64 1.27 -10.62 21.07
N TYR A 65 2.33 -10.45 20.29
CA TYR A 65 2.51 -9.25 19.46
C TYR A 65 1.39 -9.11 18.42
N TRP A 66 1.12 -10.15 17.64
CA TRP A 66 0.08 -10.11 16.62
C TRP A 66 -1.33 -10.08 17.21
N THR A 67 -1.55 -10.71 18.37
CA THR A 67 -2.84 -10.61 19.10
C THR A 67 -3.13 -9.19 19.52
N ASP A 68 -2.14 -8.47 20.06
CA ASP A 68 -2.30 -7.08 20.46
C ASP A 68 -2.41 -6.15 19.25
N HIS A 69 -1.67 -6.43 18.18
CA HIS A 69 -1.78 -5.73 16.91
C HIS A 69 -3.19 -5.87 16.33
N ASP A 70 -3.72 -7.10 16.22
CA ASP A 70 -5.07 -7.34 15.69
C ASP A 70 -6.15 -6.68 16.55
N ARG A 71 -6.00 -6.70 17.87
CA ARG A 71 -6.89 -5.97 18.79
C ARG A 71 -6.86 -4.47 18.53
N GLN A 72 -5.67 -3.90 18.32
CA GLN A 72 -5.52 -2.48 18.00
C GLN A 72 -6.21 -2.12 16.67
N LEU A 73 -6.13 -2.99 15.66
CA LEU A 73 -6.84 -2.79 14.39
C LEU A 73 -8.36 -2.71 14.57
N LEU A 74 -8.93 -3.47 15.51
CA LEU A 74 -10.37 -3.44 15.80
C LEU A 74 -10.80 -2.18 16.58
N VAL A 75 -9.90 -1.61 17.39
CA VAL A 75 -10.22 -0.46 18.25
C VAL A 75 -9.93 0.87 17.56
N ASP A 76 -8.76 0.96 16.88
CA ASP A 76 -8.29 2.16 16.21
C ASP A 76 -7.47 1.77 14.98
N PHE A 77 -8.16 1.37 13.89
CA PHE A 77 -7.54 0.90 12.66
C PHE A 77 -6.48 1.87 12.11
N GLY A 78 -6.80 3.15 12.10
CA GLY A 78 -5.93 4.19 11.56
C GLY A 78 -4.84 4.67 12.52
N GLY A 79 -4.89 4.30 13.79
CA GLY A 79 -4.01 4.87 14.83
C GLY A 79 -4.29 6.35 15.07
N LEU A 80 -5.58 6.74 15.07
CA LEU A 80 -6.04 8.13 15.16
C LEU A 80 -5.69 8.80 16.50
N GLU A 81 -5.62 8.02 17.57
CA GLU A 81 -5.25 8.52 18.89
C GLU A 81 -3.75 8.79 19.03
N ARG A 82 -2.90 8.18 18.17
CA ARG A 82 -1.43 8.22 18.30
C ARG A 82 -0.82 9.61 18.38
N PHE A 83 -1.29 10.53 17.56
CA PHE A 83 -0.76 11.90 17.49
C PHE A 83 -1.77 12.97 17.87
N LYS A 84 -2.94 12.60 18.38
CA LYS A 84 -4.03 13.50 18.71
C LYS A 84 -3.61 14.65 19.63
N GLU A 85 -2.95 14.34 20.74
CA GLU A 85 -2.46 15.35 21.67
C GLU A 85 -1.36 16.21 21.07
N ALA A 86 -0.40 15.56 20.38
CA ALA A 86 0.69 16.28 19.72
C ALA A 86 0.18 17.21 18.60
N ASN A 87 -0.87 16.79 17.87
CA ASN A 87 -1.53 17.62 16.86
C ASN A 87 -2.27 18.81 17.49
N ALA A 88 -2.94 18.59 18.62
CA ALA A 88 -3.74 19.61 19.30
C ALA A 88 -2.90 20.79 19.82
N ILE A 89 -1.66 20.55 20.23
CA ILE A 89 -0.76 21.60 20.75
C ILE A 89 0.07 22.28 19.64
N LEU A 90 0.04 21.77 18.40
CA LEU A 90 0.75 22.38 17.28
C LEU A 90 0.08 23.70 16.88
N THR A 91 0.87 24.78 16.94
CA THR A 91 0.42 26.07 16.45
C THR A 91 0.38 26.10 14.92
N ALA A 92 -0.43 27.01 14.36
CA ALA A 92 -0.41 27.24 12.91
C ALA A 92 1.01 27.59 12.43
N PRO A 93 1.41 27.22 11.20
CA PRO A 93 2.69 27.59 10.64
C PRO A 93 2.87 29.12 10.64
N LYS A 94 4.05 29.59 11.02
CA LYS A 94 4.39 31.03 10.96
C LYS A 94 4.50 31.47 9.48
N PRO A 95 4.27 32.75 9.19
CA PRO A 95 4.53 33.29 7.85
C PRO A 95 5.95 32.93 7.38
N GLY A 96 6.07 32.31 6.21
CA GLY A 96 7.36 31.88 5.65
C GLY A 96 7.89 30.54 6.19
N GLU A 97 7.25 29.93 7.17
CA GLU A 97 7.65 28.60 7.68
C GLU A 97 7.52 27.52 6.61
N ASN A 98 8.58 26.77 6.40
CA ASN A 98 8.60 25.62 5.50
C ASN A 98 8.33 24.31 6.28
N ARG A 99 7.15 24.21 6.90
CA ARG A 99 6.74 22.99 7.60
C ARG A 99 6.69 21.82 6.63
N VAL A 100 7.27 20.71 7.06
CA VAL A 100 7.25 19.44 6.32
C VAL A 100 6.73 18.35 7.24
N VAL A 101 5.82 17.52 6.76
CA VAL A 101 5.36 16.32 7.46
C VAL A 101 5.94 15.09 6.79
N PHE A 102 6.52 14.19 7.59
CA PHE A 102 6.95 12.87 7.16
C PHE A 102 5.88 11.86 7.56
N MET A 103 5.13 11.38 6.58
CA MET A 103 4.11 10.36 6.71
C MET A 103 4.69 9.00 6.35
N GLY A 104 4.51 8.01 7.24
CA GLY A 104 5.03 6.66 6.98
C GLY A 104 4.80 5.69 8.14
N ASP A 105 5.55 4.62 8.09
CA ASP A 105 5.52 3.49 9.02
C ASP A 105 6.64 3.53 10.08
N SER A 106 7.13 2.34 10.51
CA SER A 106 8.23 2.19 11.47
C SER A 106 9.54 2.83 11.01
N ILE A 107 9.81 2.83 9.71
CA ILE A 107 11.01 3.43 9.14
C ILE A 107 10.97 4.95 9.36
N THR A 108 9.82 5.57 9.10
CA THR A 108 9.61 7.00 9.39
C THR A 108 9.59 7.26 10.89
N GLN A 109 8.91 6.43 11.69
CA GLN A 109 8.84 6.57 13.14
C GLN A 109 10.23 6.57 13.80
N GLY A 110 11.10 5.67 13.36
CA GLY A 110 12.48 5.53 13.88
C GLY A 110 13.43 6.64 13.45
N TRP A 111 13.03 7.49 12.50
CA TRP A 111 13.88 8.55 11.99
C TRP A 111 13.87 9.76 12.93
N LYS A 112 15.03 10.04 13.52
CA LYS A 112 15.23 11.19 14.40
C LYS A 112 15.41 12.46 13.56
N LEU A 113 14.27 13.09 13.20
CA LEU A 113 14.28 14.23 12.28
C LEU A 113 15.03 15.45 12.84
N ASP A 114 14.98 15.68 14.14
CA ASP A 114 15.66 16.80 14.80
C ASP A 114 17.19 16.68 14.71
N GLU A 115 17.72 15.42 14.76
CA GLU A 115 19.14 15.13 14.56
C GLU A 115 19.54 15.19 13.09
N SER A 116 18.65 14.67 12.20
CA SER A 116 18.91 14.60 10.76
C SER A 116 18.73 15.95 10.05
N PHE A 117 17.84 16.80 10.54
CA PHE A 117 17.49 18.09 9.96
C PHE A 117 17.44 19.19 11.03
N PRO A 118 18.59 19.52 11.67
CA PRO A 118 18.61 20.43 12.80
C PRO A 118 18.01 21.81 12.45
N GLY A 119 17.11 22.27 13.32
CA GLY A 119 16.47 23.58 13.17
C GLY A 119 15.41 23.67 12.07
N LYS A 120 15.05 22.56 11.41
CA LYS A 120 13.96 22.53 10.42
C LYS A 120 12.61 22.23 11.09
N PRO A 121 11.53 22.88 10.67
CA PRO A 121 10.18 22.62 11.21
C PRO A 121 9.58 21.34 10.58
N TYR A 122 10.25 20.21 10.80
CA TYR A 122 9.85 18.92 10.24
C TYR A 122 9.16 18.09 11.31
N ILE A 123 8.04 17.48 10.93
CA ILE A 123 7.16 16.75 11.84
C ILE A 123 7.14 15.29 11.43
N ASN A 124 7.50 14.41 12.36
CA ASN A 124 7.40 12.96 12.18
C ASN A 124 5.97 12.48 12.46
N ARG A 125 5.37 11.78 11.50
CA ARG A 125 4.08 11.11 11.59
C ARG A 125 4.18 9.65 11.13
N GLY A 126 5.29 9.00 11.51
CA GLY A 126 5.48 7.56 11.34
C GLY A 126 4.80 6.77 12.44
N ILE A 127 4.14 5.67 12.09
CA ILE A 127 3.58 4.70 13.03
C ILE A 127 4.01 3.28 12.60
N GLY A 128 4.69 2.59 13.51
CA GLY A 128 5.22 1.25 13.26
C GLY A 128 4.18 0.25 12.81
N GLY A 129 4.52 -0.56 11.82
CA GLY A 129 3.67 -1.62 11.28
C GLY A 129 2.54 -1.17 10.37
N GLN A 130 2.29 0.14 10.23
CA GLN A 130 1.18 0.64 9.42
C GLN A 130 1.31 0.36 7.94
N THR A 131 0.17 -0.01 7.35
CA THR A 131 -0.04 -0.17 5.92
C THR A 131 -0.61 1.12 5.31
N SER A 132 -0.58 1.22 4.00
CA SER A 132 -1.05 2.41 3.27
C SER A 132 -2.52 2.78 3.55
N PRO A 133 -3.52 1.86 3.66
CA PRO A 133 -4.90 2.25 3.99
C PRO A 133 -5.02 2.88 5.39
N GLN A 134 -4.22 2.45 6.36
CA GLN A 134 -4.20 3.07 7.69
C GLN A 134 -3.68 4.52 7.62
N MET A 135 -2.65 4.76 6.79
CA MET A 135 -2.11 6.10 6.55
C MET A 135 -3.15 7.01 5.87
N VAL A 136 -3.93 6.50 4.91
CA VAL A 136 -5.03 7.25 4.27
C VAL A 136 -6.06 7.69 5.31
N VAL A 137 -6.47 6.80 6.21
CA VAL A 137 -7.49 7.11 7.25
C VAL A 137 -7.06 8.28 8.14
N ARG A 138 -5.79 8.35 8.55
CA ARG A 138 -5.27 9.41 9.43
C ARG A 138 -4.68 10.61 8.68
N PHE A 139 -4.66 10.59 7.34
CA PHE A 139 -3.98 11.60 6.53
C PHE A 139 -4.49 13.02 6.76
N ARG A 140 -5.78 13.19 6.99
CA ARG A 140 -6.34 14.51 7.29
C ARG A 140 -5.75 15.11 8.56
N GLN A 141 -5.90 14.42 9.69
CA GLN A 141 -5.48 14.95 11.00
C GLN A 141 -3.95 15.05 11.16
N ASP A 142 -3.21 14.12 10.54
CA ASP A 142 -1.76 14.01 10.73
C ASP A 142 -0.94 14.73 9.64
N VAL A 143 -1.59 15.17 8.56
CA VAL A 143 -0.95 15.92 7.49
C VAL A 143 -1.71 17.19 7.15
N ILE A 144 -2.94 17.10 6.67
CA ILE A 144 -3.65 18.24 6.09
C ILE A 144 -3.90 19.33 7.13
N ASP A 145 -4.39 18.96 8.31
CA ASP A 145 -4.74 19.90 9.37
C ASP A 145 -3.51 20.58 9.99
N LEU A 146 -2.32 19.98 9.82
CA LEU A 146 -1.04 20.57 10.23
C LEU A 146 -0.54 21.65 9.26
N LYS A 147 -1.18 21.79 8.09
CA LYS A 147 -0.89 22.79 7.07
C LYS A 147 0.58 22.85 6.64
N PRO A 148 1.22 21.72 6.31
CA PRO A 148 2.59 21.73 5.83
C PRO A 148 2.66 22.30 4.41
N LYS A 149 3.85 22.77 3.99
CA LYS A 149 4.13 23.07 2.57
C LYS A 149 4.44 21.81 1.77
N VAL A 150 5.02 20.81 2.42
CA VAL A 150 5.45 19.56 1.79
C VAL A 150 5.07 18.38 2.68
N VAL A 151 4.62 17.30 2.09
CA VAL A 151 4.54 15.98 2.71
C VAL A 151 5.53 15.03 2.04
N VAL A 152 6.29 14.31 2.85
CA VAL A 152 7.17 13.21 2.43
C VAL A 152 6.45 11.90 2.76
N ILE A 153 6.17 11.07 1.77
CA ILE A 153 5.41 9.82 1.92
C ILE A 153 6.34 8.63 1.66
N LEU A 154 6.50 7.78 2.66
CA LEU A 154 7.20 6.51 2.58
C LEU A 154 6.26 5.40 3.08
N ALA A 155 5.73 4.60 2.17
CA ALA A 155 4.71 3.58 2.44
C ALA A 155 4.83 2.39 1.49
N GLY A 156 4.35 1.20 1.92
CA GLY A 156 4.20 0.03 1.08
C GLY A 156 4.90 -1.22 1.57
N ILE A 157 5.93 -1.13 2.42
CA ILE A 157 6.64 -2.33 2.89
C ILE A 157 5.75 -3.24 3.75
N ASN A 158 4.92 -2.65 4.60
CA ASN A 158 3.97 -3.38 5.46
C ASN A 158 2.76 -3.90 4.70
N ASP A 159 2.39 -3.26 3.60
CA ASP A 159 1.40 -3.76 2.63
C ASP A 159 1.89 -5.05 1.98
N ILE A 160 3.15 -5.05 1.51
CA ILE A 160 3.81 -6.23 0.94
C ILE A 160 3.96 -7.34 1.98
N ALA A 161 4.22 -6.98 3.25
CA ALA A 161 4.29 -7.92 4.38
C ALA A 161 2.91 -8.46 4.79
N GLY A 162 1.81 -7.82 4.38
CA GLY A 162 0.45 -8.23 4.71
C GLY A 162 0.02 -7.91 6.14
N ASN A 163 0.56 -6.86 6.76
CA ASN A 163 0.32 -6.54 8.17
C ASN A 163 -1.16 -6.29 8.53
N THR A 164 -2.00 -5.95 7.57
CA THR A 164 -3.47 -5.83 7.76
C THR A 164 -4.25 -6.85 6.93
N GLY A 165 -3.61 -7.98 6.61
CA GLY A 165 -4.12 -9.00 5.72
C GLY A 165 -3.58 -8.88 4.29
N PRO A 166 -3.96 -9.81 3.39
CA PRO A 166 -3.49 -9.83 2.00
C PRO A 166 -3.84 -8.54 1.27
N MET A 167 -2.84 -7.93 0.62
CA MET A 167 -3.01 -6.72 -0.17
C MET A 167 -2.33 -6.87 -1.53
N THR A 168 -2.98 -6.40 -2.59
CA THR A 168 -2.38 -6.34 -3.92
C THR A 168 -1.56 -5.05 -4.08
N LEU A 169 -0.63 -5.04 -5.03
CA LEU A 169 0.14 -3.81 -5.30
C LEU A 169 -0.77 -2.69 -5.81
N GLU A 170 -1.78 -3.00 -6.63
CA GLU A 170 -2.74 -2.01 -7.14
C GLU A 170 -3.52 -1.30 -6.01
N LEU A 171 -3.85 -2.01 -4.93
CA LEU A 171 -4.48 -1.40 -3.75
C LEU A 171 -3.50 -0.47 -3.02
N THR A 172 -2.24 -0.89 -2.87
CA THR A 172 -1.18 -0.08 -2.27
C THR A 172 -0.92 1.19 -3.10
N GLU A 173 -0.83 1.03 -4.41
CA GLU A 173 -0.69 2.11 -5.39
C GLU A 173 -1.85 3.11 -5.28
N GLY A 174 -3.09 2.61 -5.26
CA GLY A 174 -4.29 3.43 -5.10
C GLY A 174 -4.31 4.20 -3.78
N ASN A 175 -3.82 3.63 -2.68
CA ASN A 175 -3.72 4.32 -1.40
C ASN A 175 -2.63 5.41 -1.41
N ILE A 176 -1.46 5.14 -2.02
CA ILE A 176 -0.39 6.14 -2.19
C ILE A 176 -0.89 7.29 -3.08
N ALA A 177 -1.57 6.96 -4.19
CA ALA A 177 -2.19 7.96 -5.06
C ALA A 177 -3.21 8.81 -4.31
N SER A 178 -4.09 8.19 -3.50
CA SER A 178 -5.10 8.90 -2.69
C SER A 178 -4.46 9.89 -1.72
N MET A 179 -3.37 9.52 -1.04
CA MET A 179 -2.64 10.44 -0.16
C MET A 179 -2.03 11.61 -0.94
N ALA A 180 -1.44 11.35 -2.09
CA ALA A 180 -0.85 12.39 -2.95
C ALA A 180 -1.92 13.35 -3.51
N GLU A 181 -3.07 12.84 -3.92
CA GLU A 181 -4.20 13.62 -4.42
C GLU A 181 -4.83 14.47 -3.29
N LEU A 182 -5.01 13.89 -2.10
CA LEU A 182 -5.47 14.62 -0.92
C LEU A 182 -4.53 15.76 -0.55
N ALA A 183 -3.20 15.52 -0.58
CA ALA A 183 -2.21 16.56 -0.35
C ALA A 183 -2.32 17.69 -1.38
N THR A 184 -2.33 17.33 -2.66
CA THR A 184 -2.41 18.27 -3.78
C THR A 184 -3.68 19.12 -3.75
N ALA A 185 -4.83 18.49 -3.47
CA ALA A 185 -6.12 19.18 -3.33
C ALA A 185 -6.12 20.22 -2.17
N ASN A 186 -5.23 20.06 -1.21
CA ASN A 186 -5.05 20.99 -0.08
C ASN A 186 -3.83 21.92 -0.25
N GLY A 187 -3.24 22.01 -1.45
CA GLY A 187 -2.12 22.90 -1.75
C GLY A 187 -0.78 22.43 -1.14
N ILE A 188 -0.69 21.17 -0.73
CA ILE A 188 0.51 20.57 -0.15
C ILE A 188 1.31 19.89 -1.27
N ARG A 189 2.58 20.21 -1.40
CA ARG A 189 3.48 19.57 -2.37
C ARG A 189 3.90 18.19 -1.87
N VAL A 190 4.08 17.27 -2.81
CA VAL A 190 4.30 15.85 -2.49
C VAL A 190 5.71 15.40 -2.88
N VAL A 191 6.36 14.74 -1.94
CA VAL A 191 7.58 13.96 -2.16
C VAL A 191 7.23 12.50 -1.93
N LEU A 192 7.30 11.69 -2.98
CA LEU A 192 7.10 10.24 -2.94
C LEU A 192 8.46 9.56 -2.86
N CYS A 193 8.62 8.71 -1.84
CA CYS A 193 9.86 7.97 -1.64
C CYS A 193 9.72 6.54 -2.14
N SER A 194 10.79 5.99 -2.72
CA SER A 194 10.87 4.56 -2.95
C SER A 194 10.78 3.81 -1.62
N VAL A 195 10.11 2.67 -1.61
CA VAL A 195 10.21 1.66 -0.56
C VAL A 195 11.67 1.19 -0.51
N LEU A 196 12.20 1.00 0.70
CA LEU A 196 13.58 0.55 0.90
C LEU A 196 13.76 -0.89 0.40
N PRO A 197 14.99 -1.29 0.05
CA PRO A 197 15.28 -2.67 -0.30
C PRO A 197 14.91 -3.62 0.84
N ALA A 198 14.32 -4.77 0.51
CA ALA A 198 14.05 -5.84 1.46
C ALA A 198 14.13 -7.18 0.74
N PHE A 199 15.08 -8.02 1.12
CA PHE A 199 15.26 -9.34 0.53
C PHE A 199 14.28 -10.36 1.11
N ASP A 200 14.10 -10.34 2.43
CA ASP A 200 13.15 -11.19 3.16
C ASP A 200 12.77 -10.50 4.48
N PHE A 201 11.73 -10.99 5.13
CA PHE A 201 11.31 -10.51 6.45
C PHE A 201 11.69 -11.51 7.53
N THR A 202 12.40 -11.06 8.57
CA THR A 202 12.82 -11.93 9.68
C THR A 202 11.62 -12.48 10.46
N TRP A 203 10.49 -11.77 10.47
CA TRP A 203 9.24 -12.19 11.13
C TRP A 203 8.30 -13.00 10.24
N ALA A 204 8.53 -13.05 8.93
CA ALA A 204 7.76 -13.81 7.94
C ALA A 204 8.68 -14.35 6.84
N PRO A 205 9.60 -15.28 7.16
CA PRO A 205 10.60 -15.79 6.22
C PRO A 205 9.96 -16.43 4.99
N GLY A 206 10.55 -16.20 3.82
CA GLY A 206 10.12 -16.79 2.56
C GLY A 206 9.07 -15.98 1.80
N LEU A 207 8.66 -14.81 2.26
CA LEU A 207 7.78 -13.91 1.51
C LEU A 207 8.46 -13.27 0.29
N THR A 208 9.79 -13.27 0.24
CA THR A 208 10.60 -12.72 -0.88
C THR A 208 10.06 -11.39 -1.41
N PRO A 209 10.07 -10.31 -0.60
CA PRO A 209 9.42 -9.05 -0.97
C PRO A 209 10.12 -8.29 -2.11
N ALA A 210 11.39 -8.56 -2.39
CA ALA A 210 12.20 -7.76 -3.32
C ALA A 210 11.56 -7.55 -4.70
N PRO A 211 10.97 -8.55 -5.39
CA PRO A 211 10.30 -8.31 -6.67
C PRO A 211 9.12 -7.34 -6.55
N LYS A 212 8.31 -7.46 -5.51
CA LYS A 212 7.16 -6.56 -5.28
C LYS A 212 7.61 -5.15 -4.91
N VAL A 213 8.70 -5.01 -4.16
CA VAL A 213 9.31 -3.72 -3.83
C VAL A 213 9.79 -3.02 -5.11
N MET A 214 10.45 -3.75 -6.02
CA MET A 214 10.90 -3.20 -7.30
C MET A 214 9.72 -2.75 -8.17
N GLU A 215 8.67 -3.56 -8.26
CA GLU A 215 7.47 -3.26 -9.03
C GLU A 215 6.76 -2.01 -8.47
N LEU A 216 6.52 -1.96 -7.17
CA LEU A 216 5.92 -0.79 -6.51
C LEU A 216 6.78 0.47 -6.70
N ASN A 217 8.10 0.37 -6.59
CA ASN A 217 9.00 1.50 -6.79
C ASN A 217 9.01 2.00 -8.24
N ALA A 218 8.88 1.11 -9.22
CA ALA A 218 8.73 1.49 -10.62
C ALA A 218 7.44 2.30 -10.82
N TRP A 219 6.32 1.84 -10.25
CA TRP A 219 5.06 2.56 -10.28
C TRP A 219 5.14 3.92 -9.55
N ILE A 220 5.69 3.98 -8.33
CA ILE A 220 5.84 5.24 -7.57
C ILE A 220 6.63 6.27 -8.40
N ARG A 221 7.72 5.84 -9.04
CA ARG A 221 8.53 6.72 -9.90
C ARG A 221 7.74 7.25 -11.08
N GLN A 222 7.01 6.38 -11.78
CA GLN A 222 6.18 6.76 -12.92
C GLN A 222 5.05 7.70 -12.48
N TYR A 223 4.31 7.36 -11.45
CA TYR A 223 3.23 8.18 -10.90
C TYR A 223 3.73 9.57 -10.47
N ALA A 224 4.86 9.63 -9.78
CA ALA A 224 5.47 10.91 -9.41
C ALA A 224 5.79 11.79 -10.63
N ALA A 225 6.32 11.20 -11.70
CA ALA A 225 6.61 11.93 -12.93
C ALA A 225 5.32 12.42 -13.62
N GLU A 226 4.32 11.57 -13.74
CA GLU A 226 3.02 11.90 -14.37
C GLU A 226 2.27 13.01 -13.64
N LYS A 227 2.32 13.00 -12.31
CA LYS A 227 1.63 13.98 -11.45
C LYS A 227 2.51 15.18 -11.05
N HIS A 228 3.71 15.28 -11.60
CA HIS A 228 4.68 16.35 -11.29
C HIS A 228 5.04 16.43 -9.79
N HIS A 229 5.05 15.27 -9.11
CA HIS A 229 5.55 15.13 -7.75
C HIS A 229 7.07 14.90 -7.75
N VAL A 230 7.70 15.13 -6.62
CA VAL A 230 9.12 14.79 -6.45
C VAL A 230 9.25 13.32 -6.07
N TYR A 231 10.10 12.59 -6.79
CA TYR A 231 10.49 11.23 -6.44
C TYR A 231 11.86 11.23 -5.74
N VAL A 232 11.98 10.48 -4.64
CA VAL A 232 13.24 10.26 -3.91
C VAL A 232 13.57 8.77 -3.94
N ASP A 233 14.74 8.45 -4.48
CA ASP A 233 15.20 7.07 -4.67
C ASP A 233 16.13 6.63 -3.53
N TYR A 234 15.57 6.08 -2.47
CA TYR A 234 16.35 5.43 -1.41
C TYR A 234 16.81 4.02 -1.83
N TYR A 235 15.94 3.33 -2.60
CA TYR A 235 16.19 1.95 -3.00
C TYR A 235 17.54 1.77 -3.70
N SER A 236 17.78 2.54 -4.75
CA SER A 236 19.02 2.44 -5.53
C SER A 236 20.27 2.82 -4.72
N ALA A 237 20.12 3.71 -3.74
CA ALA A 237 21.23 4.15 -2.89
C ALA A 237 21.59 3.17 -1.76
N MET A 238 20.68 2.25 -1.41
CA MET A 238 20.80 1.44 -0.19
C MET A 238 20.82 -0.08 -0.45
N LYS A 239 20.49 -0.54 -1.65
CA LYS A 239 20.38 -1.97 -1.96
C LYS A 239 21.74 -2.68 -2.04
N ASP A 240 21.76 -3.92 -1.63
CA ASP A 240 22.85 -4.87 -1.90
C ASP A 240 22.64 -5.65 -3.21
N GLU A 241 23.52 -6.62 -3.51
CA GLU A 241 23.45 -7.46 -4.71
C GLU A 241 22.22 -8.39 -4.73
N ARG A 242 21.55 -8.60 -3.61
CA ARG A 242 20.34 -9.42 -3.48
C ARG A 242 19.07 -8.60 -3.44
N ASP A 243 19.16 -7.30 -3.76
CA ASP A 243 18.04 -6.34 -3.66
C ASP A 243 17.48 -6.21 -2.22
N GLY A 244 18.33 -6.41 -1.22
CA GLY A 244 18.04 -6.24 0.20
C GLY A 244 18.82 -5.10 0.84
N LEU A 245 18.52 -4.78 2.10
CA LEU A 245 19.36 -3.90 2.92
C LEU A 245 20.55 -4.70 3.46
N PRO A 246 21.80 -4.26 3.22
CA PRO A 246 22.97 -4.92 3.79
C PRO A 246 23.01 -4.78 5.32
N ALA A 247 23.65 -5.73 5.99
CA ALA A 247 23.77 -5.75 7.46
C ALA A 247 24.43 -4.49 8.06
N THR A 248 25.20 -3.76 7.29
CA THR A 248 25.75 -2.46 7.67
C THR A 248 24.73 -1.35 7.79
N LEU A 249 23.59 -1.49 7.10
CA LEU A 249 22.52 -0.49 7.07
C LEU A 249 21.28 -0.94 7.83
N SER A 250 21.10 -2.24 8.10
CA SER A 250 19.94 -2.79 8.82
C SER A 250 20.32 -4.06 9.58
N ALA A 251 19.83 -4.21 10.79
CA ALA A 251 20.05 -5.42 11.59
C ALA A 251 19.04 -6.54 11.26
N ASP A 252 17.87 -6.21 10.75
CA ASP A 252 16.78 -7.13 10.45
C ASP A 252 16.42 -7.19 8.95
N GLY A 253 17.14 -6.44 8.12
CA GLY A 253 16.93 -6.37 6.67
C GLY A 253 15.82 -5.43 6.23
N VAL A 254 15.19 -4.68 7.16
CA VAL A 254 14.07 -3.75 6.88
C VAL A 254 14.26 -2.39 7.54
N HIS A 255 14.56 -2.36 8.84
CA HIS A 255 14.67 -1.12 9.61
C HIS A 255 16.09 -0.54 9.52
N PRO A 256 16.24 0.71 9.04
CA PRO A 256 17.57 1.32 8.94
C PRO A 256 18.23 1.53 10.31
N LEU A 257 19.51 1.19 10.38
CA LEU A 257 20.41 1.66 11.42
C LEU A 257 20.77 3.14 11.21
N PRO A 258 21.46 3.81 12.15
CA PRO A 258 21.93 5.19 11.94
C PRO A 258 22.67 5.42 10.63
N ALA A 259 23.46 4.44 10.17
CA ALA A 259 24.14 4.49 8.86
C ALA A 259 23.16 4.51 7.68
N GLY A 260 22.03 3.81 7.77
CA GLY A 260 20.98 3.84 6.75
C GLY A 260 20.30 5.22 6.70
N TYR A 261 19.92 5.77 7.85
CA TYR A 261 19.36 7.12 7.91
C TYR A 261 20.34 8.20 7.43
N ALA A 262 21.65 8.00 7.63
CA ALA A 262 22.66 8.92 7.11
C ALA A 262 22.69 8.99 5.57
N ILE A 263 22.31 7.88 4.89
CA ILE A 263 22.11 7.88 3.42
C ILE A 263 20.78 8.53 3.05
N MET A 264 19.70 8.23 3.77
CA MET A 264 18.36 8.75 3.48
C MET A 264 18.27 10.28 3.66
N THR A 265 18.94 10.82 4.67
CA THR A 265 18.84 12.24 5.06
C THR A 265 19.16 13.23 3.93
N PRO A 266 20.33 13.17 3.24
CA PRO A 266 20.62 14.08 2.15
C PRO A 266 19.68 13.91 0.95
N LEU A 267 19.21 12.69 0.67
CA LEU A 267 18.29 12.43 -0.42
C LEU A 267 16.92 13.05 -0.14
N ALA A 268 16.39 12.87 1.08
CA ALA A 268 15.16 13.53 1.51
C ALA A 268 15.29 15.05 1.48
N GLY A 269 16.39 15.58 2.00
CA GLY A 269 16.66 17.02 2.00
C GLY A 269 16.62 17.62 0.61
N ALA A 270 17.31 17.00 -0.35
CA ALA A 270 17.30 17.43 -1.75
C ALA A 270 15.88 17.34 -2.38
N GLY A 271 15.14 16.27 -2.07
CA GLY A 271 13.75 16.11 -2.52
C GLY A 271 12.83 17.20 -1.98
N ILE A 272 12.94 17.52 -0.69
CA ILE A 272 12.15 18.57 -0.03
C ILE A 272 12.49 19.95 -0.62
N GLU A 273 13.78 20.25 -0.80
CA GLU A 273 14.21 21.51 -1.41
C GLU A 273 13.67 21.68 -2.83
N LYS A 274 13.68 20.59 -3.63
CA LYS A 274 13.08 20.58 -4.96
C LYS A 274 11.57 20.82 -4.90
N ALA A 275 10.87 20.22 -3.93
CA ALA A 275 9.44 20.43 -3.74
C ALA A 275 9.10 21.84 -3.26
N LEU A 276 9.97 22.53 -2.54
CA LEU A 276 9.75 23.89 -2.03
C LEU A 276 9.93 25.01 -3.09
N ARG A 277 10.56 24.71 -4.20
CA ARG A 277 10.71 25.63 -5.36
C ARG A 277 9.43 25.70 -6.17
#